data_cd549ef98d9e5ebea12c79231e47d44a
#
_entry.id   cd549ef98d9e5ebea12c79231e47d44a
#
_cell.length_a   1.000
_cell.length_b   1.000
_cell.length_c   1.000
_cell.angle_alpha   90.00
_cell.angle_beta   90.00
_cell.angle_gamma   90.00
#
_symmetry.space_group_name_H-M   'P 1'
#
loop_
_entity.id
_entity.type
_entity.pdbx_description
1 polymer ?
#
loop_
_entity_poly.entity_id
_entity_poly.type
_entity_poly.pdbx_seq_one_letter_code
_entity_poly.pdbx_strand_id
1 'polypeptide(L)'
;MRPERKRLICIGFGLAFAISFIIAESVIGAPVKDPNPVLRSGDLFPSVPFPGSLTSEEKRYLAIGEKKTISLEDIKAELIVIKFLNTNCVYCMKLLPIFYQIYQTIEQNTELKEKIRIIGISTGDTPAELQALKDGHPVPYPVLLDPEFRAHRAVGEPRLPFIVVARKDKLSRWVVATVHIGLIFSAENFIGELKAILDIDPETLKLKKSF
;
A
#
# COMPACT_ATOMS: atom_id res chain seq x y z
N MET A 1 56.79 85.42 -29.84
CA MET A 1 56.61 84.77 -28.53
C MET A 1 55.41 83.76 -28.69
N ARG A 2 55.71 82.48 -28.71
CA ARG A 2 54.73 81.44 -28.82
C ARG A 2 54.59 80.70 -27.47
N PRO A 3 53.43 80.47 -26.91
CA PRO A 3 53.25 79.63 -25.71
C PRO A 3 53.27 78.16 -26.08
N GLU A 4 53.99 77.40 -25.32
CA GLU A 4 54.10 75.93 -25.40
C GLU A 4 52.79 75.22 -25.04
N ARG A 5 52.44 74.24 -25.87
CA ARG A 5 51.34 73.35 -25.57
C ARG A 5 51.84 72.19 -24.71
N LYS A 6 51.43 72.20 -23.44
CA LYS A 6 51.60 71.01 -22.57
C LYS A 6 50.64 69.88 -23.03
N ARG A 7 51.24 68.79 -23.50
CA ARG A 7 50.46 67.58 -23.80
C ARG A 7 50.09 66.89 -22.50
N LEU A 8 48.82 66.86 -22.20
CA LEU A 8 48.27 66.09 -21.10
C LEU A 8 48.15 64.61 -21.54
N ILE A 9 48.92 63.72 -20.95
CA ILE A 9 48.82 62.26 -21.16
C ILE A 9 47.71 61.78 -20.30
N CYS A 10 46.57 61.47 -20.89
CA CYS A 10 45.51 60.73 -20.23
C CYS A 10 45.90 59.26 -20.14
N ILE A 11 46.28 58.85 -18.97
CA ILE A 11 46.46 57.43 -18.62
C ILE A 11 45.01 56.86 -18.47
N GLY A 12 44.58 56.16 -19.47
CA GLY A 12 43.34 55.42 -19.44
C GLY A 12 43.45 54.21 -18.48
N PHE A 13 42.86 54.31 -17.31
CA PHE A 13 42.67 53.18 -16.42
C PHE A 13 41.53 52.33 -17.03
N GLY A 14 41.91 51.31 -17.77
CA GLY A 14 41.02 50.26 -18.24
C GLY A 14 40.62 49.40 -17.06
N LEU A 15 39.43 49.68 -16.50
CA LEU A 15 38.78 48.79 -15.54
C LEU A 15 38.24 47.59 -16.33
N ALA A 16 38.98 46.49 -16.33
CA ALA A 16 38.50 45.20 -16.80
C ALA A 16 37.45 44.68 -15.80
N PHE A 17 36.20 44.89 -16.12
CA PHE A 17 35.07 44.22 -15.42
C PHE A 17 35.10 42.75 -15.80
N ALA A 18 35.79 41.93 -14.99
CA ALA A 18 35.64 40.48 -15.04
C ALA A 18 34.25 40.13 -14.56
N ILE A 19 33.32 39.95 -15.51
CA ILE A 19 32.01 39.38 -15.24
C ILE A 19 32.27 37.93 -14.87
N SER A 20 32.37 37.65 -13.57
CA SER A 20 32.33 36.29 -13.02
C SER A 20 30.92 35.73 -13.26
N PHE A 21 30.77 34.98 -14.35
CA PHE A 21 29.58 34.16 -14.57
C PHE A 21 29.59 33.05 -13.52
N ILE A 22 28.97 33.29 -12.37
CA ILE A 22 28.64 32.24 -11.41
C ILE A 22 27.61 31.38 -12.10
N ILE A 23 28.08 30.27 -12.68
CA ILE A 23 27.20 29.18 -13.11
C ILE A 23 26.62 28.65 -11.82
N ALA A 24 25.38 29.08 -11.49
CA ALA A 24 24.57 28.42 -10.50
C ALA A 24 24.28 27.03 -11.07
N GLU A 25 25.13 26.06 -10.73
CA GLU A 25 24.76 24.65 -10.89
C GLU A 25 23.49 24.46 -10.10
N SER A 26 22.38 24.38 -10.85
CA SER A 26 21.11 23.94 -10.32
C SER A 26 21.37 22.55 -9.76
N VAL A 27 21.53 22.44 -8.46
CA VAL A 27 21.48 21.18 -7.74
C VAL A 27 20.06 20.66 -7.95
N ILE A 28 19.84 19.96 -9.07
CA ILE A 28 18.67 19.14 -9.26
C ILE A 28 18.83 18.07 -8.18
N GLY A 29 18.17 18.29 -7.04
CA GLY A 29 18.16 17.34 -5.95
C GLY A 29 17.77 15.98 -6.52
N ALA A 30 18.62 14.97 -6.30
CA ALA A 30 18.25 13.60 -6.63
C ALA A 30 16.84 13.35 -6.06
N PRO A 31 15.94 12.68 -6.81
CA PRO A 31 14.61 12.39 -6.33
C PRO A 31 14.74 11.71 -4.96
N VAL A 32 14.18 12.34 -3.93
CA VAL A 32 14.13 11.76 -2.59
C VAL A 32 13.37 10.47 -2.75
N LYS A 33 14.08 9.33 -2.71
CA LYS A 33 13.48 8.02 -2.75
C LYS A 33 12.66 7.92 -1.47
N ASP A 34 11.33 7.83 -1.61
CA ASP A 34 10.44 7.57 -0.48
C ASP A 34 10.95 6.30 0.21
N PRO A 35 11.32 6.35 1.50
CA PRO A 35 11.87 5.19 2.20
C PRO A 35 10.86 4.04 2.26
N ASN A 36 9.58 4.32 2.08
CA ASN A 36 8.50 3.32 2.10
C ASN A 36 7.43 3.64 1.05
N PRO A 37 7.70 3.36 -0.25
CA PRO A 37 6.75 3.64 -1.30
C PRO A 37 5.48 2.79 -1.12
N VAL A 38 4.32 3.34 -1.51
CA VAL A 38 3.06 2.60 -1.52
C VAL A 38 3.21 1.33 -2.36
N LEU A 39 2.73 0.21 -1.81
CA LEU A 39 2.75 -1.11 -2.46
C LEU A 39 2.13 -1.05 -3.86
N ARG A 40 2.74 -1.81 -4.77
CA ARG A 40 2.32 -1.93 -6.17
C ARG A 40 2.33 -3.40 -6.60
N SER A 41 1.67 -3.69 -7.71
CA SER A 41 1.75 -5.01 -8.35
C SER A 41 3.22 -5.44 -8.56
N GLY A 42 3.52 -6.67 -8.19
CA GLY A 42 4.84 -7.29 -8.23
C GLY A 42 5.70 -7.08 -6.97
N ASP A 43 5.27 -6.26 -6.01
CA ASP A 43 5.97 -6.14 -4.73
C ASP A 43 5.67 -7.35 -3.83
N LEU A 44 6.57 -7.66 -2.90
CA LEU A 44 6.26 -8.59 -1.82
C LEU A 44 5.44 -7.87 -0.76
N PHE A 45 4.36 -8.50 -0.29
CA PHE A 45 3.63 -7.98 0.85
C PHE A 45 4.51 -8.07 2.10
N PRO A 46 4.64 -6.99 2.90
CA PRO A 46 5.52 -6.98 4.06
C PRO A 46 5.00 -7.91 5.16
N SER A 47 5.91 -8.63 5.81
CA SER A 47 5.57 -9.45 6.96
C SER A 47 5.41 -8.56 8.19
N VAL A 48 4.18 -8.46 8.68
CA VAL A 48 3.84 -7.69 9.88
C VAL A 48 3.11 -8.61 10.85
N PRO A 49 3.58 -8.71 12.11
CA PRO A 49 2.89 -9.49 13.12
C PRO A 49 1.70 -8.72 13.72
N PHE A 50 0.58 -9.43 13.91
CA PHE A 50 -0.63 -8.93 14.55
C PHE A 50 -0.91 -9.71 15.83
N PRO A 51 -1.59 -9.11 16.83
CA PRO A 51 -2.07 -9.86 18.00
C PRO A 51 -2.99 -11.02 17.57
N GLY A 52 -2.85 -12.17 18.18
CA GLY A 52 -3.64 -13.37 17.89
C GLY A 52 -5.07 -13.35 18.48
N SER A 53 -5.65 -12.18 18.71
CA SER A 53 -6.96 -11.95 19.34
C SER A 53 -8.14 -12.19 18.38
N LEU A 54 -8.09 -13.26 17.59
CA LEU A 54 -9.18 -13.70 16.74
C LEU A 54 -10.07 -14.71 17.46
N THR A 55 -11.36 -14.73 17.11
CA THR A 55 -12.30 -15.76 17.57
C THR A 55 -11.94 -17.14 17.01
N SER A 56 -12.46 -18.20 17.61
CA SER A 56 -12.25 -19.56 17.09
C SER A 56 -12.82 -19.75 15.68
N GLU A 57 -13.88 -19.02 15.34
CA GLU A 57 -14.46 -19.03 14.00
C GLU A 57 -13.54 -18.32 12.98
N GLU A 58 -13.03 -17.13 13.32
CA GLU A 58 -12.09 -16.39 12.48
C GLU A 58 -10.79 -17.19 12.25
N LYS A 59 -10.27 -17.86 13.28
CA LYS A 59 -9.10 -18.73 13.15
C LYS A 59 -9.38 -19.92 12.22
N ARG A 60 -10.57 -20.52 12.33
CA ARG A 60 -11.02 -21.61 11.45
C ARG A 60 -11.13 -21.12 10.01
N TYR A 61 -11.73 -19.95 9.80
CA TYR A 61 -11.84 -19.34 8.47
C TYR A 61 -10.46 -19.11 7.83
N LEU A 62 -9.47 -18.65 8.59
CA LEU A 62 -8.10 -18.43 8.09
C LEU A 62 -7.27 -19.73 8.03
N ALA A 63 -7.81 -20.84 8.52
CA ALA A 63 -7.12 -22.12 8.67
C ALA A 63 -5.79 -22.02 9.44
N ILE A 64 -5.78 -21.21 10.51
CA ILE A 64 -4.66 -21.03 11.42
C ILE A 64 -4.94 -21.70 12.78
N GLY A 65 -3.89 -22.15 13.44
CA GLY A 65 -3.98 -22.69 14.81
C GLY A 65 -4.01 -21.60 15.89
N GLU A 66 -3.98 -22.05 17.15
CA GLU A 66 -3.85 -21.16 18.30
C GLU A 66 -2.45 -20.52 18.31
N LYS A 67 -2.39 -19.20 18.19
CA LYS A 67 -1.16 -18.42 18.17
C LYS A 67 -1.34 -17.11 18.94
N LYS A 68 -0.30 -16.70 19.69
CA LYS A 68 -0.26 -15.39 20.36
C LYS A 68 -0.09 -14.24 19.36
N THR A 69 0.56 -14.54 18.26
CA THR A 69 0.85 -13.59 17.17
C THR A 69 0.57 -14.27 15.86
N ILE A 70 -0.08 -13.54 14.97
CA ILE A 70 -0.49 -14.00 13.63
C ILE A 70 0.23 -13.15 12.59
N SER A 71 0.69 -13.79 11.54
CA SER A 71 1.18 -13.12 10.33
C SER A 71 0.39 -13.60 9.11
N LEU A 72 0.47 -12.88 8.00
CA LEU A 72 -0.25 -13.30 6.78
C LEU A 72 0.28 -14.62 6.22
N GLU A 73 1.55 -14.93 6.47
CA GLU A 73 2.19 -16.20 6.08
C GLU A 73 1.50 -17.42 6.70
N ASP A 74 0.88 -17.24 7.87
CA ASP A 74 0.14 -18.31 8.56
C ASP A 74 -1.14 -18.71 7.84
N ILE A 75 -1.72 -17.82 7.03
CA ILE A 75 -3.01 -18.01 6.36
C ILE A 75 -2.88 -19.01 5.22
N LYS A 76 -3.74 -20.04 5.26
CA LYS A 76 -3.77 -21.05 4.21
C LYS A 76 -4.77 -20.63 3.12
N ALA A 77 -4.25 -20.00 2.10
CA ALA A 77 -4.98 -19.63 0.90
C ALA A 77 -4.01 -19.51 -0.28
N GLU A 78 -4.53 -19.55 -1.50
CA GLU A 78 -3.77 -19.23 -2.72
C GLU A 78 -3.76 -17.72 -2.98
N LEU A 79 -4.88 -17.06 -2.64
CA LEU A 79 -5.10 -15.64 -2.84
C LEU A 79 -5.72 -15.02 -1.59
N ILE A 80 -5.25 -13.84 -1.22
CA ILE A 80 -5.77 -13.06 -0.11
C ILE A 80 -6.17 -11.67 -0.58
N VAL A 81 -7.34 -11.24 -0.13
CA VAL A 81 -7.83 -9.87 -0.28
C VAL A 81 -7.68 -9.17 1.07
N ILE A 82 -6.83 -8.15 1.13
CA ILE A 82 -6.51 -7.39 2.33
C ILE A 82 -7.12 -6.00 2.20
N LYS A 83 -8.09 -5.67 3.06
CA LYS A 83 -8.73 -4.35 3.10
C LYS A 83 -8.22 -3.55 4.28
N PHE A 84 -7.40 -2.53 4.03
CA PHE A 84 -7.08 -1.53 5.04
C PHE A 84 -8.25 -0.56 5.20
N LEU A 85 -8.67 -0.35 6.42
CA LEU A 85 -9.80 0.49 6.78
C LEU A 85 -9.55 1.22 8.10
N ASN A 86 -10.36 2.24 8.37
CA ASN A 86 -10.49 2.88 9.67
C ASN A 86 -11.98 3.13 9.93
N THR A 87 -12.44 2.99 11.16
CA THR A 87 -13.86 3.09 11.53
C THR A 87 -14.44 4.48 11.29
N ASN A 88 -13.62 5.53 11.32
CA ASN A 88 -14.01 6.91 11.05
C ASN A 88 -13.90 7.30 9.56
N CYS A 89 -13.47 6.38 8.69
CA CYS A 89 -13.31 6.63 7.27
C CYS A 89 -14.63 6.41 6.52
N VAL A 90 -15.29 7.49 6.10
CA VAL A 90 -16.59 7.44 5.40
C VAL A 90 -16.55 6.55 4.14
N TYR A 91 -15.47 6.62 3.35
CA TYR A 91 -15.34 5.77 2.16
C TYR A 91 -15.10 4.31 2.51
N CYS A 92 -14.45 4.02 3.64
CA CYS A 92 -14.32 2.65 4.15
C CYS A 92 -15.67 2.05 4.50
N MET A 93 -16.55 2.85 5.12
CA MET A 93 -17.92 2.43 5.48
C MET A 93 -18.78 2.18 4.23
N LYS A 94 -18.66 3.02 3.21
CA LYS A 94 -19.37 2.83 1.92
C LYS A 94 -18.99 1.53 1.20
N LEU A 95 -17.81 0.96 1.49
CA LEU A 95 -17.37 -0.32 0.92
C LEU A 95 -17.87 -1.54 1.67
N LEU A 96 -18.41 -1.41 2.89
CA LEU A 96 -18.84 -2.57 3.68
C LEU A 96 -19.91 -3.42 2.96
N PRO A 97 -20.97 -2.84 2.37
CA PRO A 97 -21.98 -3.64 1.66
C PRO A 97 -21.40 -4.40 0.46
N ILE A 98 -20.48 -3.79 -0.28
CA ILE A 98 -19.84 -4.41 -1.44
C ILE A 98 -18.93 -5.57 -0.98
N PHE A 99 -18.14 -5.37 0.08
CA PHE A 99 -17.31 -6.43 0.64
C PHE A 99 -18.12 -7.56 1.26
N TYR A 100 -19.29 -7.28 1.81
CA TYR A 100 -20.23 -8.30 2.24
C TYR A 100 -20.70 -9.17 1.06
N GLN A 101 -21.08 -8.55 -0.06
CA GLN A 101 -21.48 -9.29 -1.28
C GLN A 101 -20.30 -10.11 -1.84
N ILE A 102 -19.09 -9.55 -1.89
CA ILE A 102 -17.89 -10.26 -2.33
C ILE A 102 -17.67 -11.49 -1.44
N TYR A 103 -17.70 -11.32 -0.12
CA TYR A 103 -17.55 -12.41 0.84
C TYR A 103 -18.60 -13.51 0.62
N GLN A 104 -19.87 -13.14 0.53
CA GLN A 104 -20.95 -14.11 0.28
C GLN A 104 -20.75 -14.89 -1.03
N THR A 105 -20.37 -14.19 -2.10
CA THR A 105 -20.10 -14.83 -3.41
C THR A 105 -18.96 -15.84 -3.31
N ILE A 106 -17.90 -15.51 -2.58
CA ILE A 106 -16.77 -16.43 -2.36
C ILE A 106 -17.21 -17.63 -1.53
N GLU A 107 -17.93 -17.44 -0.41
CA GLU A 107 -18.33 -18.52 0.48
C GLU A 107 -19.36 -19.47 -0.13
N GLN A 108 -20.21 -18.96 -1.04
CA GLN A 108 -21.19 -19.78 -1.77
C GLN A 108 -20.57 -20.59 -2.92
N ASN A 109 -19.35 -20.25 -3.35
CA ASN A 109 -18.64 -20.95 -4.40
C ASN A 109 -17.56 -21.86 -3.80
N THR A 110 -17.73 -23.18 -3.92
CA THR A 110 -16.86 -24.18 -3.30
C THR A 110 -15.40 -24.01 -3.72
N GLU A 111 -15.14 -23.72 -5.01
CA GLU A 111 -13.78 -23.52 -5.51
C GLU A 111 -13.14 -22.25 -4.96
N LEU A 112 -13.87 -21.13 -4.98
CA LEU A 112 -13.33 -19.84 -4.53
C LEU A 112 -13.06 -19.82 -3.02
N LYS A 113 -13.96 -20.40 -2.21
CA LYS A 113 -13.80 -20.41 -0.75
C LYS A 113 -12.62 -21.26 -0.27
N GLU A 114 -12.18 -22.23 -1.06
CA GLU A 114 -10.98 -23.00 -0.73
C GLU A 114 -9.69 -22.23 -1.03
N LYS A 115 -9.72 -21.37 -2.04
CA LYS A 115 -8.56 -20.67 -2.57
C LYS A 115 -8.40 -19.25 -2.05
N ILE A 116 -9.50 -18.54 -1.73
CA ILE A 116 -9.49 -17.11 -1.40
C ILE A 116 -9.83 -16.90 0.07
N ARG A 117 -9.11 -15.95 0.71
CA ARG A 117 -9.48 -15.41 2.02
C ARG A 117 -9.55 -13.88 1.94
N ILE A 118 -10.52 -13.32 2.68
CA ILE A 118 -10.64 -11.87 2.89
C ILE A 118 -10.26 -11.56 4.32
N ILE A 119 -9.45 -10.52 4.52
CA ILE A 119 -9.18 -9.95 5.83
C ILE A 119 -9.31 -8.43 5.79
N GLY A 120 -9.71 -7.85 6.91
CA GLY A 120 -9.55 -6.43 7.18
C GLY A 120 -8.29 -6.17 8.01
N ILE A 121 -7.71 -4.97 7.86
CA ILE A 121 -6.73 -4.40 8.77
C ILE A 121 -7.28 -3.05 9.22
N SER A 122 -7.67 -2.97 10.51
CA SER A 122 -8.25 -1.77 11.12
C SER A 122 -7.12 -0.88 11.63
N THR A 123 -6.86 0.18 10.89
CA THR A 123 -5.69 1.04 11.03
C THR A 123 -5.98 2.20 11.96
N GLY A 124 -5.25 2.28 13.08
CA GLY A 124 -5.39 3.33 14.07
C GLY A 124 -6.63 3.22 14.97
N ASP A 125 -7.43 2.18 14.83
CA ASP A 125 -8.62 1.95 15.64
C ASP A 125 -8.28 1.17 16.93
N THR A 126 -9.08 1.42 17.96
CA THR A 126 -9.07 0.65 19.20
C THR A 126 -9.92 -0.63 19.08
N PRO A 127 -9.75 -1.63 19.97
CA PRO A 127 -10.63 -2.79 20.02
C PRO A 127 -12.11 -2.44 20.18
N ALA A 128 -12.43 -1.39 20.96
CA ALA A 128 -13.80 -0.94 21.19
C ALA A 128 -14.44 -0.35 19.91
N GLU A 129 -13.70 0.45 19.17
CA GLU A 129 -14.16 1.02 17.90
C GLU A 129 -14.40 -0.06 16.86
N LEU A 130 -13.48 -1.04 16.75
CA LEU A 130 -13.67 -2.18 15.85
C LEU A 130 -14.87 -3.03 16.25
N GLN A 131 -15.09 -3.24 17.56
CA GLN A 131 -16.26 -3.96 18.04
C GLN A 131 -17.56 -3.23 17.69
N ALA A 132 -17.63 -1.92 17.94
CA ALA A 132 -18.79 -1.09 17.58
C ALA A 132 -19.08 -1.13 16.06
N LEU A 133 -18.04 -1.16 15.21
CA LEU A 133 -18.17 -1.35 13.77
C LEU A 133 -18.83 -2.69 13.46
N LYS A 134 -18.34 -3.79 14.05
CA LYS A 134 -18.87 -5.14 13.82
C LYS A 134 -20.31 -5.31 14.33
N ASP A 135 -20.66 -4.62 15.42
CA ASP A 135 -22.02 -4.64 15.98
C ASP A 135 -23.02 -3.87 15.09
N GLY A 136 -22.56 -2.80 14.43
CA GLY A 136 -23.38 -1.96 13.57
C GLY A 136 -23.44 -2.36 12.09
N HIS A 137 -22.53 -3.22 11.65
CA HIS A 137 -22.38 -3.58 10.24
C HIS A 137 -22.02 -5.06 10.04
N PRO A 138 -22.52 -5.70 8.97
CA PRO A 138 -22.10 -7.06 8.62
C PRO A 138 -20.66 -7.07 8.11
N VAL A 139 -19.72 -7.47 8.96
CA VAL A 139 -18.31 -7.68 8.64
C VAL A 139 -17.96 -9.14 8.91
N PRO A 140 -18.27 -10.08 7.98
CA PRO A 140 -18.20 -11.51 8.22
C PRO A 140 -16.80 -12.11 8.09
N TYR A 141 -15.82 -11.31 7.74
CA TYR A 141 -14.42 -11.73 7.62
C TYR A 141 -13.58 -11.20 8.79
N PRO A 142 -12.47 -11.86 9.13
CA PRO A 142 -11.57 -11.41 10.19
C PRO A 142 -11.02 -10.00 9.95
N VAL A 143 -10.94 -9.21 11.03
CA VAL A 143 -10.32 -7.89 11.00
C VAL A 143 -9.23 -7.84 12.06
N LEU A 144 -7.99 -7.66 11.61
CA LEU A 144 -6.81 -7.52 12.44
C LEU A 144 -6.65 -6.07 12.88
N LEU A 145 -6.26 -5.84 14.13
CA LEU A 145 -6.02 -4.50 14.65
C LEU A 145 -4.60 -4.03 14.35
N ASP A 146 -4.47 -2.81 13.84
CA ASP A 146 -3.21 -2.10 13.62
C ASP A 146 -3.24 -0.71 14.32
N PRO A 147 -3.38 -0.67 15.67
CA PRO A 147 -3.59 0.59 16.39
C PRO A 147 -2.38 1.53 16.32
N GLU A 148 -1.18 0.99 16.09
CA GLU A 148 0.07 1.74 15.97
C GLU A 148 0.47 2.00 14.52
N PHE A 149 -0.40 1.76 13.55
CA PHE A 149 -0.14 1.97 12.11
C PHE A 149 1.06 1.19 11.56
N ARG A 150 1.48 0.09 12.20
CA ARG A 150 2.67 -0.67 11.77
C ARG A 150 2.48 -1.29 10.39
N ALA A 151 1.35 -1.95 10.18
CA ALA A 151 1.02 -2.55 8.88
C ALA A 151 0.77 -1.46 7.83
N HIS A 152 0.06 -0.39 8.19
CA HIS A 152 -0.21 0.73 7.30
C HIS A 152 1.07 1.43 6.85
N ARG A 153 2.02 1.68 7.76
CA ARG A 153 3.34 2.21 7.39
C ARG A 153 4.14 1.23 6.52
N ALA A 154 4.08 -0.05 6.83
CA ALA A 154 4.81 -1.07 6.06
C ALA A 154 4.35 -1.16 4.60
N VAL A 155 3.11 -0.76 4.29
CA VAL A 155 2.57 -0.70 2.92
C VAL A 155 2.66 0.69 2.27
N GLY A 156 3.36 1.66 2.91
CA GLY A 156 3.62 3.00 2.37
C GLY A 156 2.53 4.03 2.66
N GLU A 157 1.78 3.87 3.74
CA GLU A 157 0.76 4.83 4.22
C GLU A 157 -0.25 5.29 3.16
N PRO A 158 -0.86 4.37 2.40
CA PRO A 158 -1.81 4.73 1.36
C PRO A 158 -3.06 5.39 1.93
N ARG A 159 -3.76 6.18 1.11
CA ARG A 159 -5.10 6.68 1.46
C ARG A 159 -6.07 5.52 1.63
N LEU A 160 -6.92 5.61 2.66
CA LEU A 160 -7.97 4.63 2.92
C LEU A 160 -9.27 4.94 2.17
N PRO A 161 -10.05 3.93 1.77
CA PRO A 161 -9.72 2.51 1.86
C PRO A 161 -8.62 2.11 0.87
N PHE A 162 -7.76 1.20 1.29
CA PHE A 162 -6.73 0.60 0.46
C PHE A 162 -6.93 -0.90 0.42
N ILE A 163 -7.03 -1.47 -0.77
CA ILE A 163 -7.25 -2.90 -0.95
C ILE A 163 -6.03 -3.47 -1.69
N VAL A 164 -5.50 -4.55 -1.16
CA VAL A 164 -4.42 -5.32 -1.77
C VAL A 164 -4.95 -6.70 -2.08
N VAL A 165 -4.77 -7.14 -3.30
CA VAL A 165 -4.95 -8.53 -3.68
C VAL A 165 -3.55 -9.14 -3.83
N ALA A 166 -3.23 -10.11 -2.99
CA ALA A 166 -1.94 -10.79 -3.04
C ALA A 166 -2.13 -12.29 -3.28
N ARG A 167 -1.24 -12.86 -4.07
CA ARG A 167 -1.22 -14.28 -4.39
C ARG A 167 0.05 -14.94 -3.87
N LYS A 168 -0.05 -16.18 -3.42
CA LYS A 168 1.13 -16.98 -3.05
C LYS A 168 1.92 -17.37 -4.29
N ASP A 169 3.22 -17.12 -4.24
CA ASP A 169 4.17 -17.67 -5.20
C ASP A 169 4.58 -19.11 -4.81
N LYS A 170 5.42 -19.77 -5.62
CA LYS A 170 5.92 -21.12 -5.35
C LYS A 170 6.74 -21.23 -4.06
N LEU A 171 7.27 -20.12 -3.56
CA LEU A 171 8.00 -20.05 -2.29
C LEU A 171 7.08 -19.71 -1.11
N SER A 172 5.75 -19.78 -1.30
CA SER A 172 4.73 -19.45 -0.31
C SER A 172 4.78 -17.99 0.19
N ARG A 173 5.37 -17.07 -0.59
CA ARG A 173 5.40 -15.64 -0.28
C ARG A 173 4.19 -14.94 -0.89
N TRP A 174 3.69 -13.92 -0.22
CA TRP A 174 2.60 -13.10 -0.75
C TRP A 174 3.15 -12.04 -1.71
N VAL A 175 2.85 -12.22 -3.00
CA VAL A 175 3.15 -11.26 -4.07
C VAL A 175 1.91 -10.47 -4.39
N VAL A 176 2.03 -9.15 -4.38
CA VAL A 176 0.93 -8.24 -4.72
C VAL A 176 0.58 -8.41 -6.20
N ALA A 177 -0.62 -8.87 -6.48
CA ALA A 177 -1.14 -8.99 -7.84
C ALA A 177 -1.72 -7.64 -8.31
N THR A 178 -2.54 -7.00 -7.46
CA THR A 178 -3.13 -5.69 -7.75
C THR A 178 -3.41 -4.92 -6.47
N VAL A 179 -3.57 -3.60 -6.60
CA VAL A 179 -4.00 -2.71 -5.52
C VAL A 179 -5.10 -1.78 -5.99
N HIS A 180 -6.02 -1.46 -5.09
CA HIS A 180 -7.07 -0.45 -5.32
C HIS A 180 -7.02 0.60 -4.22
N ILE A 181 -7.09 1.87 -4.59
CA ILE A 181 -7.20 3.01 -3.66
C ILE A 181 -8.56 3.64 -3.87
N GLY A 182 -9.36 3.70 -2.81
CA GLY A 182 -10.73 4.24 -2.88
C GLY A 182 -11.80 3.16 -3.09
N LEU A 183 -12.89 3.53 -3.78
CA LEU A 183 -14.08 2.69 -3.91
C LEU A 183 -13.93 1.63 -5.01
N ILE A 184 -14.40 0.42 -4.71
CA ILE A 184 -14.78 -0.60 -5.68
C ILE A 184 -16.29 -0.43 -5.91
N PHE A 185 -16.72 -0.36 -7.17
CA PHE A 185 -18.10 -0.05 -7.53
C PHE A 185 -18.94 -1.29 -7.88
N SER A 186 -18.30 -2.44 -8.15
CA SER A 186 -18.99 -3.68 -8.52
C SER A 186 -18.32 -4.88 -7.86
N ALA A 187 -19.11 -5.63 -7.08
CA ALA A 187 -18.66 -6.89 -6.50
C ALA A 187 -18.40 -7.94 -7.60
N GLU A 188 -19.23 -7.97 -8.65
CA GLU A 188 -19.10 -8.91 -9.76
C GLU A 188 -17.78 -8.70 -10.53
N ASN A 189 -17.47 -7.44 -10.90
CA ASN A 189 -16.22 -7.12 -11.59
C ASN A 189 -14.99 -7.46 -10.73
N PHE A 190 -15.07 -7.18 -9.43
CA PHE A 190 -13.98 -7.52 -8.52
C PHE A 190 -13.80 -9.04 -8.37
N ILE A 191 -14.88 -9.82 -8.28
CA ILE A 191 -14.81 -11.28 -8.31
C ILE A 191 -14.21 -11.79 -9.63
N GLY A 192 -14.59 -11.18 -10.76
CA GLY A 192 -13.97 -11.48 -12.06
C GLY A 192 -12.45 -11.26 -12.06
N GLU A 193 -12.00 -10.15 -11.47
CA GLU A 193 -10.57 -9.86 -11.28
C GLU A 193 -9.88 -10.92 -10.41
N LEU A 194 -10.48 -11.32 -9.28
CA LEU A 194 -9.93 -12.36 -8.40
C LEU A 194 -9.76 -13.70 -9.14
N LYS A 195 -10.76 -14.10 -9.94
CA LYS A 195 -10.70 -15.31 -10.77
C LYS A 195 -9.56 -15.21 -11.79
N ALA A 196 -9.47 -14.10 -12.51
CA ALA A 196 -8.41 -13.89 -13.49
C ALA A 196 -7.00 -13.96 -12.85
N ILE A 197 -6.85 -13.45 -11.62
CA ILE A 197 -5.58 -13.55 -10.87
C ILE A 197 -5.30 -15.00 -10.48
N LEU A 198 -6.32 -15.80 -10.10
CA LEU A 198 -6.15 -17.22 -9.80
C LEU A 198 -5.71 -18.05 -11.03
N ASP A 199 -6.11 -17.64 -12.23
CA ASP A 199 -5.74 -18.31 -13.49
C ASP A 199 -4.30 -18.00 -13.95
N ILE A 200 -3.67 -16.95 -13.39
CA ILE A 200 -2.26 -16.63 -13.69
C ILE A 200 -1.37 -17.71 -13.08
N ASP A 201 -0.42 -18.25 -13.86
CA ASP A 201 0.60 -19.14 -13.29
C ASP A 201 1.42 -18.40 -12.23
N PRO A 202 1.53 -18.92 -10.99
CA PRO A 202 2.36 -18.34 -9.93
C PRO A 202 3.82 -18.05 -10.34
N GLU A 203 4.37 -18.75 -11.34
CA GLU A 203 5.70 -18.47 -11.89
C GLU A 203 5.77 -17.17 -12.67
N THR A 204 4.67 -16.73 -13.25
CA THR A 204 4.60 -15.51 -14.04
C THR A 204 4.34 -14.26 -13.22
N LEU A 205 4.06 -14.41 -11.92
CA LEU A 205 4.00 -13.30 -10.98
C LEU A 205 5.40 -12.68 -10.87
N LYS A 206 5.66 -11.70 -11.73
CA LYS A 206 6.97 -11.03 -11.80
C LYS A 206 7.17 -10.21 -10.54
N LEU A 207 8.07 -10.68 -9.66
CA LEU A 207 8.62 -9.83 -8.64
C LEU A 207 9.31 -8.64 -9.31
N LYS A 208 8.97 -7.43 -8.91
CA LYS A 208 9.82 -6.29 -9.22
C LYS A 208 11.18 -6.56 -8.58
N LYS A 209 12.24 -6.59 -9.40
CA LYS A 209 13.60 -6.59 -8.88
C LYS A 209 13.75 -5.30 -8.06
N SER A 210 14.01 -5.46 -6.76
CA SER A 210 14.50 -4.36 -5.92
C SER A 210 15.83 -3.91 -6.50
N PHE A 211 15.88 -2.71 -7.06
CA PHE A 211 17.12 -2.06 -7.44
C PHE A 211 17.63 -1.22 -6.26
#